data_0e3d73fcbe1798d8a171dae8e803c0a2
#
_entry.id   0e3d73fcbe1798d8a171dae8e803c0a2
#
_cell.length_a   1.000
_cell.length_b   1.000
_cell.length_c   1.000
_cell.angle_alpha   90.00
_cell.angle_beta   90.00
_cell.angle_gamma   90.00
#
_symmetry.space_group_name_H-M   'P 1'
#
loop_
_entity.id
_entity.type
_entity.pdbx_description
1 polymer ?
#
loop_
_entity_poly.entity_id
_entity_poly.type
_entity_poly.pdbx_seq_one_letter_code
_entity_poly.pdbx_strand_id
1 'polypeptide(L)'
;ITRNKTRSFLTAFGVFWGIFMLVALMGGSQGIQDMMSSNFEGFATNSGFTGSNQTGKAYKGFRKGRYWSLEIKDVERVRRAVPELDILTPSNARWGIKATYDKHESRSCSMKGVYPEYAEIETPTLTMGRFINHIDVKEQRKVCVIGKQIYETLFPDGSNPCGKFINANGI
;
A
#
# COMPACT_ATOMS: atom_id res chain seq x y z
N ILE A 1 30.40 45.81 25.68
CA ILE A 1 29.09 45.51 25.00
C ILE A 1 28.40 46.80 24.56
N THR A 2 28.55 47.91 25.26
CA THR A 2 27.87 49.18 24.99
C THR A 2 28.43 49.98 23.82
N ARG A 3 29.66 49.74 23.39
CA ARG A 3 30.36 50.58 22.40
C ARG A 3 30.07 50.23 20.92
N ASN A 4 29.57 49.01 20.62
CA ASN A 4 29.22 48.58 19.26
C ASN A 4 27.95 47.68 19.27
N LYS A 5 26.79 48.27 19.59
CA LYS A 5 25.50 47.57 19.72
C LYS A 5 25.11 46.77 18.47
N THR A 6 25.37 47.37 17.30
CA THR A 6 25.04 46.70 16.00
C THR A 6 25.86 45.44 15.77
N ARG A 7 27.16 45.42 16.13
CA ARG A 7 28.03 44.26 15.98
C ARG A 7 27.59 43.11 16.92
N SER A 8 27.28 43.46 18.18
CA SER A 8 26.81 42.49 19.17
C SER A 8 25.44 41.90 18.77
N PHE A 9 24.54 42.73 18.24
CA PHE A 9 23.24 42.29 17.75
C PHE A 9 23.37 41.33 16.55
N LEU A 10 24.24 41.70 15.57
CA LEU A 10 24.43 40.85 14.37
C LEU A 10 25.01 39.47 14.74
N THR A 11 25.97 39.45 15.70
CA THR A 11 26.57 38.18 16.15
C THR A 11 25.55 37.32 16.89
N ALA A 12 24.78 37.91 17.81
CA ALA A 12 23.72 37.21 18.54
C ALA A 12 22.62 36.68 17.61
N PHE A 13 22.22 37.51 16.63
CA PHE A 13 21.24 37.11 15.63
C PHE A 13 21.74 35.92 14.76
N GLY A 14 23.02 35.96 14.34
CA GLY A 14 23.61 34.85 13.57
C GLY A 14 23.63 33.54 14.34
N VAL A 15 24.01 33.58 15.62
CA VAL A 15 23.98 32.39 16.49
C VAL A 15 22.54 31.89 16.71
N PHE A 16 21.64 32.81 17.05
CA PHE A 16 20.22 32.49 17.20
C PHE A 16 19.66 31.84 15.94
N TRP A 17 19.90 32.43 14.77
CA TRP A 17 19.42 31.92 13.48
C TRP A 17 19.99 30.55 13.17
N GLY A 18 21.28 30.31 13.43
CA GLY A 18 21.95 29.04 13.25
C GLY A 18 21.30 27.92 14.11
N ILE A 19 21.08 28.21 15.41
CA ILE A 19 20.44 27.27 16.33
C ILE A 19 18.99 27.03 15.92
N PHE A 20 18.25 28.09 15.57
CA PHE A 20 16.86 27.98 15.11
C PHE A 20 16.73 27.07 13.89
N MET A 21 17.59 27.29 12.87
CA MET A 21 17.57 26.44 11.66
C MET A 21 17.92 24.99 11.96
N LEU A 22 18.89 24.76 12.85
CA LEU A 22 19.26 23.40 13.24
C LEU A 22 18.09 22.66 13.91
N VAL A 23 17.43 23.30 14.87
CA VAL A 23 16.28 22.73 15.56
C VAL A 23 15.10 22.51 14.59
N ALA A 24 14.84 23.46 13.70
CA ALA A 24 13.79 23.37 12.70
C ALA A 24 14.02 22.20 11.72
N LEU A 25 15.26 22.00 11.27
CA LEU A 25 15.64 20.89 10.40
C LEU A 25 15.54 19.54 11.13
N MET A 26 15.98 19.46 12.38
CA MET A 26 15.84 18.22 13.17
C MET A 26 14.37 17.86 13.40
N GLY A 27 13.55 18.83 13.82
CA GLY A 27 12.11 18.60 14.01
C GLY A 27 11.39 18.23 12.72
N GLY A 28 11.71 18.88 11.60
CA GLY A 28 11.18 18.56 10.28
C GLY A 28 11.57 17.16 9.83
N SER A 29 12.81 16.75 10.05
CA SER A 29 13.28 15.40 9.71
C SER A 29 12.54 14.31 10.50
N GLN A 30 12.33 14.50 11.80
CA GLN A 30 11.57 13.58 12.63
C GLN A 30 10.12 13.48 12.17
N GLY A 31 9.47 14.62 11.89
CA GLY A 31 8.09 14.61 11.39
C GLY A 31 7.92 13.86 10.07
N ILE A 32 8.89 13.97 9.16
CA ILE A 32 8.89 13.19 7.90
C ILE A 32 9.07 11.70 8.19
N GLN A 33 9.97 11.33 9.09
CA GLN A 33 10.19 9.92 9.46
C GLN A 33 8.93 9.31 10.09
N ASP A 34 8.28 10.02 11.01
CA ASP A 34 7.05 9.56 11.66
C ASP A 34 5.91 9.40 10.64
N MET A 35 5.77 10.35 9.71
CA MET A 35 4.78 10.27 8.64
C MET A 35 5.07 9.09 7.68
N MET A 36 6.33 8.84 7.36
CA MET A 36 6.69 7.66 6.55
C MET A 36 6.43 6.37 7.31
N SER A 37 6.80 6.28 8.57
CA SER A 37 6.57 5.09 9.39
C SER A 37 5.10 4.76 9.52
N SER A 38 4.22 5.76 9.71
CA SER A 38 2.77 5.55 9.81
C SER A 38 2.15 5.06 8.51
N ASN A 39 2.71 5.43 7.35
CA ASN A 39 2.23 4.92 6.05
C ASN A 39 2.61 3.44 5.82
N PHE A 40 3.63 2.94 6.52
CA PHE A 40 4.05 1.53 6.47
C PHE A 40 3.61 0.74 7.70
N GLU A 41 2.81 1.34 8.56
CA GLU A 41 2.23 0.64 9.71
C GLU A 41 1.31 -0.49 9.21
N GLY A 42 1.58 -1.71 9.68
CA GLY A 42 0.88 -2.91 9.23
C GLY A 42 1.55 -3.66 8.08
N PHE A 43 2.59 -3.11 7.44
CA PHE A 43 3.41 -3.88 6.50
C PHE A 43 4.53 -4.62 7.23
N ALA A 44 4.76 -5.87 6.85
CA ALA A 44 5.93 -6.61 7.30
C ALA A 44 7.20 -5.91 6.77
N THR A 45 8.09 -5.48 7.67
CA THR A 45 9.29 -4.67 7.36
C THR A 45 10.30 -5.39 6.46
N ASN A 46 10.25 -6.73 6.41
CA ASN A 46 11.09 -7.59 5.57
C ASN A 46 10.35 -8.12 4.34
N SER A 47 9.29 -7.44 3.89
CA SER A 47 8.51 -7.84 2.73
C SER A 47 8.89 -7.07 1.47
N GLY A 48 8.59 -7.66 0.31
CA GLY A 48 8.82 -7.03 -0.98
C GLY A 48 7.80 -7.48 -2.03
N PHE A 49 7.60 -6.65 -3.02
CA PHE A 49 6.74 -6.96 -4.16
C PHE A 49 7.59 -7.19 -5.39
N THR A 50 7.33 -8.29 -6.09
CA THR A 50 7.94 -8.57 -7.39
C THR A 50 6.87 -8.65 -8.46
N GLY A 51 7.20 -8.17 -9.65
CA GLY A 51 6.26 -8.17 -10.76
C GLY A 51 6.96 -8.44 -12.08
N SER A 52 6.17 -8.79 -13.09
CA SER A 52 6.65 -8.93 -14.45
C SER A 52 6.95 -7.56 -15.06
N ASN A 53 8.02 -7.51 -15.86
CA ASN A 53 8.41 -6.32 -16.61
C ASN A 53 8.88 -6.73 -18.00
N GLN A 54 9.31 -5.79 -18.81
CA GLN A 54 9.89 -6.08 -20.12
C GLN A 54 11.21 -6.84 -20.00
N THR A 55 11.43 -7.79 -20.91
CA THR A 55 12.69 -8.53 -20.96
C THR A 55 13.85 -7.61 -21.34
N GLY A 56 14.91 -7.57 -20.53
CA GLY A 56 16.10 -6.74 -20.77
C GLY A 56 17.07 -7.31 -21.78
N LYS A 57 17.00 -8.63 -22.08
CA LYS A 57 17.93 -9.34 -22.97
C LYS A 57 17.17 -10.17 -24.00
N ALA A 58 17.74 -10.28 -25.21
CA ALA A 58 17.28 -11.24 -26.19
C ALA A 58 17.67 -12.67 -25.77
N TYR A 59 16.78 -13.63 -25.95
CA TYR A 59 17.03 -15.02 -25.57
C TYR A 59 16.29 -15.99 -26.51
N LYS A 60 16.99 -16.99 -26.99
CA LYS A 60 16.45 -18.09 -27.85
C LYS A 60 15.57 -17.58 -29.00
N GLY A 61 16.04 -16.59 -29.77
CA GLY A 61 15.31 -16.03 -30.93
C GLY A 61 14.26 -14.97 -30.58
N PHE A 62 13.98 -14.77 -29.30
CA PHE A 62 13.07 -13.70 -28.87
C PHE A 62 13.82 -12.38 -28.66
N ARG A 63 13.26 -11.27 -29.18
CA ARG A 63 13.81 -9.92 -29.02
C ARG A 63 13.68 -9.42 -27.58
N LYS A 64 14.58 -8.52 -27.16
CA LYS A 64 14.43 -7.74 -25.93
C LYS A 64 13.18 -6.85 -25.97
N GLY A 65 12.70 -6.42 -24.81
CA GLY A 65 11.55 -5.52 -24.69
C GLY A 65 10.18 -6.22 -24.80
N ARG A 66 10.15 -7.54 -24.70
CA ARG A 66 8.91 -8.30 -24.71
C ARG A 66 8.26 -8.28 -23.33
N TYR A 67 6.97 -8.02 -23.26
CA TYR A 67 6.17 -8.20 -22.04
C TYR A 67 5.97 -9.68 -21.75
N TRP A 68 5.99 -10.01 -20.49
CA TRP A 68 5.64 -11.32 -19.97
C TRP A 68 4.83 -11.15 -18.69
N SER A 69 4.10 -12.15 -18.27
CA SER A 69 3.29 -12.13 -17.06
C SER A 69 3.67 -13.29 -16.17
N LEU A 70 3.66 -13.05 -14.87
CA LEU A 70 3.74 -14.12 -13.88
C LEU A 70 2.43 -14.90 -13.87
N GLU A 71 2.54 -16.20 -13.75
CA GLU A 71 1.42 -17.11 -13.60
C GLU A 71 1.44 -17.77 -12.22
N ILE A 72 0.31 -18.31 -11.78
CA ILE A 72 0.21 -18.97 -10.46
C ILE A 72 1.22 -20.10 -10.32
N LYS A 73 1.52 -20.83 -11.41
CA LYS A 73 2.54 -21.89 -11.43
C LYS A 73 3.96 -21.39 -11.14
N ASP A 74 4.24 -20.09 -11.35
CA ASP A 74 5.55 -19.52 -11.07
C ASP A 74 5.79 -19.32 -9.57
N VAL A 75 4.73 -19.24 -8.77
CA VAL A 75 4.82 -19.18 -7.29
C VAL A 75 5.58 -20.39 -6.76
N GLU A 76 5.22 -21.59 -7.23
CA GLU A 76 5.92 -22.82 -6.81
C GLU A 76 7.38 -22.87 -7.27
N ARG A 77 7.70 -22.27 -8.43
CA ARG A 77 9.08 -22.15 -8.90
C ARG A 77 9.91 -21.23 -8.03
N VAL A 78 9.34 -20.07 -7.65
CA VAL A 78 10.00 -19.11 -6.75
C VAL A 78 10.20 -19.73 -5.38
N ARG A 79 9.19 -20.38 -4.82
CA ARG A 79 9.28 -21.05 -3.51
C ARG A 79 10.40 -22.10 -3.46
N ARG A 80 10.59 -22.85 -4.56
CA ARG A 80 11.70 -23.84 -4.65
C ARG A 80 13.06 -23.19 -4.85
N ALA A 81 13.10 -22.02 -5.52
CA ALA A 81 14.36 -21.34 -5.80
C ALA A 81 14.87 -20.52 -4.61
N VAL A 82 13.96 -20.08 -3.73
CA VAL A 82 14.27 -19.24 -2.56
C VAL A 82 13.54 -19.82 -1.35
N PRO A 83 14.07 -20.89 -0.73
CA PRO A 83 13.43 -21.56 0.40
C PRO A 83 13.41 -20.73 1.70
N GLU A 84 14.17 -19.65 1.75
CA GLU A 84 14.24 -18.72 2.89
C GLU A 84 13.02 -17.80 3.00
N LEU A 85 12.10 -17.84 2.02
CA LEU A 85 10.86 -17.05 2.07
C LEU A 85 9.86 -17.71 3.02
N ASP A 86 9.50 -17.01 4.09
CA ASP A 86 8.48 -17.45 5.03
C ASP A 86 7.11 -17.46 4.36
N ILE A 87 6.74 -16.34 3.72
CA ILE A 87 5.45 -16.16 3.06
C ILE A 87 5.68 -15.73 1.61
N LEU A 88 5.06 -16.45 0.70
CA LEU A 88 5.00 -16.11 -0.71
C LEU A 88 3.56 -16.27 -1.19
N THR A 89 2.94 -15.15 -1.58
CA THR A 89 1.55 -15.13 -2.04
C THR A 89 1.41 -14.32 -3.33
N PRO A 90 0.65 -14.80 -4.32
CA PRO A 90 0.37 -14.02 -5.52
C PRO A 90 -0.69 -12.96 -5.23
N SER A 91 -0.57 -11.83 -5.89
CA SER A 91 -1.59 -10.77 -5.90
C SER A 91 -1.83 -10.26 -7.31
N ASN A 92 -3.06 -9.83 -7.58
CA ASN A 92 -3.42 -9.19 -8.83
C ASN A 92 -4.16 -7.90 -8.54
N ALA A 93 -3.71 -6.79 -9.11
CA ALA A 93 -4.30 -5.48 -8.90
C ALA A 93 -4.89 -4.92 -10.19
N ARG A 94 -6.05 -4.30 -10.07
CA ARG A 94 -6.71 -3.53 -11.14
C ARG A 94 -7.10 -2.15 -10.61
N TRP A 95 -6.85 -1.14 -11.42
CA TRP A 95 -7.20 0.25 -11.13
C TRP A 95 -8.36 0.71 -12.02
N GLY A 96 -9.00 1.78 -11.63
CA GLY A 96 -10.09 2.36 -12.41
C GLY A 96 -11.37 1.53 -12.37
N ILE A 97 -11.59 0.75 -11.32
CA ILE A 97 -12.78 -0.05 -11.11
C ILE A 97 -13.91 0.86 -10.60
N LYS A 98 -15.10 0.68 -11.14
CA LYS A 98 -16.32 1.31 -10.65
C LYS A 98 -16.99 0.34 -9.66
N ALA A 99 -17.21 0.80 -8.42
CA ALA A 99 -17.97 0.08 -7.42
C ALA A 99 -19.32 0.77 -7.19
N THR A 100 -20.40 -0.03 -7.10
CA THR A 100 -21.76 0.50 -6.90
C THR A 100 -22.51 -0.30 -5.85
N TYR A 101 -23.32 0.42 -5.06
CA TYR A 101 -24.25 -0.16 -4.12
C TYR A 101 -25.53 0.70 -4.12
N ASP A 102 -26.67 0.12 -4.46
CA ASP A 102 -27.93 0.83 -4.64
C ASP A 102 -27.78 2.07 -5.56
N LYS A 103 -27.98 3.27 -5.06
CA LYS A 103 -27.84 4.54 -5.79
C LYS A 103 -26.45 5.18 -5.68
N HIS A 104 -25.58 4.61 -4.84
CA HIS A 104 -24.25 5.14 -4.58
C HIS A 104 -23.20 4.50 -5.47
N GLU A 105 -22.27 5.31 -5.97
CA GLU A 105 -21.17 4.82 -6.79
C GLU A 105 -19.85 5.44 -6.35
N SER A 106 -18.82 4.63 -6.36
CA SER A 106 -17.43 5.06 -6.22
C SER A 106 -16.69 4.79 -7.53
N ARG A 107 -16.13 5.84 -8.12
CA ARG A 107 -15.38 5.78 -9.37
C ARG A 107 -13.88 5.72 -9.07
N SER A 108 -13.14 5.08 -9.93
CA SER A 108 -11.67 4.95 -9.80
C SER A 108 -11.20 4.23 -8.54
N CYS A 109 -11.91 3.18 -8.13
CA CYS A 109 -11.44 2.28 -7.08
C CYS A 109 -10.27 1.43 -7.59
N SER A 110 -9.39 1.02 -6.69
CA SER A 110 -8.46 -0.07 -6.91
C SER A 110 -9.04 -1.37 -6.34
N MET A 111 -8.92 -2.46 -7.07
CA MET A 111 -9.29 -3.79 -6.62
C MET A 111 -8.06 -4.69 -6.64
N LYS A 112 -7.78 -5.35 -5.53
CA LYS A 112 -6.67 -6.29 -5.39
C LYS A 112 -7.23 -7.68 -5.09
N GLY A 113 -6.95 -8.63 -5.96
CA GLY A 113 -7.19 -10.05 -5.70
C GLY A 113 -6.03 -10.61 -4.89
N VAL A 114 -6.32 -11.20 -3.74
CA VAL A 114 -5.32 -11.70 -2.79
C VAL A 114 -5.72 -13.05 -2.23
N TYR A 115 -4.74 -13.78 -1.75
CA TYR A 115 -4.92 -14.99 -0.94
C TYR A 115 -4.94 -14.64 0.55
N PRO A 116 -5.41 -15.53 1.43
CA PRO A 116 -5.49 -15.29 2.87
C PRO A 116 -4.16 -14.92 3.52
N GLU A 117 -3.05 -15.51 3.05
CA GLU A 117 -1.69 -15.28 3.54
C GLU A 117 -1.23 -13.83 3.34
N TYR A 118 -1.89 -13.09 2.46
CA TYR A 118 -1.61 -11.68 2.23
C TYR A 118 -1.82 -10.83 3.49
N ALA A 119 -2.74 -11.25 4.38
CA ALA A 119 -2.97 -10.57 5.64
C ALA A 119 -1.77 -10.60 6.59
N GLU A 120 -0.85 -11.53 6.41
CA GLU A 120 0.38 -11.62 7.21
C GLU A 120 1.47 -10.64 6.68
N ILE A 121 1.39 -10.26 5.40
CA ILE A 121 2.30 -9.29 4.77
C ILE A 121 1.79 -7.86 4.98
N GLU A 122 0.51 -7.63 4.73
CA GLU A 122 -0.16 -6.35 4.92
C GLU A 122 -1.32 -6.58 5.90
N THR A 123 -1.07 -6.35 7.18
CA THR A 123 -2.03 -6.62 8.25
C THR A 123 -3.17 -5.59 8.20
N PRO A 124 -4.35 -5.93 7.64
CA PRO A 124 -5.44 -4.99 7.54
C PRO A 124 -6.12 -4.81 8.91
N THR A 125 -6.29 -3.56 9.33
CA THR A 125 -7.11 -3.25 10.50
C THR A 125 -8.58 -3.32 10.11
N LEU A 126 -9.27 -4.36 10.56
CA LEU A 126 -10.69 -4.57 10.27
C LEU A 126 -11.56 -3.90 11.33
N THR A 127 -12.45 -3.04 10.90
CA THR A 127 -13.46 -2.40 11.77
C THR A 127 -14.72 -3.26 11.89
N MET A 128 -15.10 -3.93 10.80
CA MET A 128 -16.28 -4.80 10.73
C MET A 128 -16.00 -6.01 9.85
N GLY A 129 -16.62 -7.14 10.17
CA GLY A 129 -16.52 -8.34 9.36
C GLY A 129 -15.24 -9.14 9.57
N ARG A 130 -14.76 -9.79 8.53
CA ARG A 130 -13.57 -10.64 8.51
C ARG A 130 -12.79 -10.49 7.22
N PHE A 131 -11.53 -10.90 7.23
CA PHE A 131 -10.73 -11.03 6.02
C PHE A 131 -11.09 -12.30 5.22
N ILE A 132 -10.62 -12.37 3.98
CA ILE A 132 -10.76 -13.52 3.09
C ILE A 132 -10.06 -14.72 3.74
N ASN A 133 -10.66 -15.89 3.70
CA ASN A 133 -10.11 -17.12 4.24
C ASN A 133 -9.93 -18.22 3.16
N HIS A 134 -9.26 -19.31 3.52
CA HIS A 134 -8.97 -20.42 2.61
C HIS A 134 -10.23 -21.10 2.04
N ILE A 135 -11.36 -21.09 2.77
CA ILE A 135 -12.63 -21.65 2.29
C ILE A 135 -13.18 -20.79 1.18
N ASP A 136 -13.11 -19.45 1.32
CA ASP A 136 -13.57 -18.52 0.28
C ASP A 136 -12.82 -18.73 -1.03
N VAL A 137 -11.49 -18.93 -0.94
CA VAL A 137 -10.66 -19.22 -2.11
C VAL A 137 -10.95 -20.60 -2.71
N LYS A 138 -11.04 -21.62 -1.88
CA LYS A 138 -11.29 -23.00 -2.31
C LYS A 138 -12.64 -23.14 -3.01
N GLU A 139 -13.68 -22.51 -2.47
CA GLU A 139 -15.02 -22.54 -3.01
C GLU A 139 -15.30 -21.43 -4.02
N GLN A 140 -14.29 -20.61 -4.33
CA GLN A 140 -14.41 -19.48 -5.26
C GLN A 140 -15.56 -18.53 -4.91
N ARG A 141 -15.75 -18.27 -3.61
CA ARG A 141 -16.79 -17.37 -3.12
C ARG A 141 -16.54 -15.95 -3.58
N LYS A 142 -17.58 -15.26 -4.02
CA LYS A 142 -17.52 -13.84 -4.39
C LYS A 142 -17.61 -12.98 -3.13
N VAL A 143 -16.51 -12.86 -2.42
CA VAL A 143 -16.38 -12.04 -1.20
C VAL A 143 -15.37 -10.93 -1.42
N CYS A 144 -15.59 -9.79 -0.79
CA CYS A 144 -14.64 -8.68 -0.83
C CYS A 144 -14.56 -7.99 0.53
N VAL A 145 -13.41 -7.37 0.79
CA VAL A 145 -13.17 -6.45 1.90
C VAL A 145 -13.03 -5.07 1.30
N ILE A 146 -13.79 -4.11 1.81
CA ILE A 146 -13.78 -2.73 1.31
C ILE A 146 -13.01 -1.82 2.25
N GLY A 147 -12.21 -0.91 1.70
CA GLY A 147 -11.51 0.10 2.48
C GLY A 147 -12.45 1.20 2.99
N LYS A 148 -12.03 1.93 4.01
CA LYS A 148 -12.79 3.00 4.67
C LYS A 148 -13.38 4.01 3.66
N GLN A 149 -12.60 4.48 2.71
CA GLN A 149 -13.04 5.46 1.71
C GLN A 149 -14.19 4.93 0.83
N ILE A 150 -14.11 3.66 0.43
CA ILE A 150 -15.18 3.00 -0.35
C ILE A 150 -16.42 2.83 0.51
N TYR A 151 -16.25 2.42 1.77
CA TYR A 151 -17.34 2.30 2.74
C TYR A 151 -18.07 3.62 2.91
N GLU A 152 -17.39 4.72 3.20
CA GLU A 152 -17.99 6.04 3.38
C GLU A 152 -18.73 6.54 2.13
N THR A 153 -18.25 6.15 0.94
CA THR A 153 -18.88 6.52 -0.34
C THR A 153 -20.14 5.70 -0.64
N LEU A 154 -20.08 4.38 -0.42
CA LEU A 154 -21.18 3.46 -0.75
C LEU A 154 -22.24 3.38 0.36
N PHE A 155 -21.87 3.63 1.61
CA PHE A 155 -22.73 3.55 2.79
C PHE A 155 -22.70 4.85 3.60
N PRO A 156 -23.15 5.99 3.02
CA PRO A 156 -23.11 7.29 3.69
C PRO A 156 -24.00 7.37 4.94
N ASP A 157 -24.96 6.46 5.05
CA ASP A 157 -25.84 6.29 6.21
C ASP A 157 -25.15 5.57 7.39
N GLY A 158 -23.90 5.14 7.24
CA GLY A 158 -23.17 4.40 8.27
C GLY A 158 -23.69 2.98 8.51
N SER A 159 -24.53 2.44 7.62
CA SER A 159 -25.10 1.10 7.79
C SER A 159 -24.02 0.00 7.70
N ASN A 160 -24.25 -1.12 8.38
CA ASN A 160 -23.33 -2.26 8.35
C ASN A 160 -23.25 -2.87 6.94
N PRO A 161 -22.06 -2.90 6.31
CA PRO A 161 -21.87 -3.44 4.95
C PRO A 161 -21.78 -4.97 4.93
N CYS A 162 -21.59 -5.63 6.08
CA CYS A 162 -21.39 -7.08 6.13
C CYS A 162 -22.64 -7.82 5.65
N GLY A 163 -22.44 -8.75 4.71
CA GLY A 163 -23.53 -9.54 4.11
C GLY A 163 -24.30 -8.81 3.01
N LYS A 164 -23.96 -7.57 2.68
CA LYS A 164 -24.53 -6.86 1.52
C LYS A 164 -23.71 -7.12 0.25
N PHE A 165 -24.36 -6.99 -0.90
CA PHE A 165 -23.72 -7.19 -2.19
C PHE A 165 -23.40 -5.85 -2.84
N ILE A 166 -22.16 -5.68 -3.24
CA ILE A 166 -21.71 -4.54 -4.05
C ILE A 166 -21.38 -5.04 -5.46
N ASN A 167 -21.61 -4.22 -6.47
CA ASN A 167 -21.17 -4.53 -7.82
C ASN A 167 -19.85 -3.83 -8.09
N ALA A 168 -18.83 -4.60 -8.46
CA ALA A 168 -17.52 -4.09 -8.84
C ALA A 168 -17.25 -4.43 -10.32
N ASN A 169 -17.45 -3.44 -11.20
CA ASN A 169 -17.22 -3.57 -12.64
C ASN A 169 -18.01 -4.73 -13.30
N GLY A 170 -19.25 -4.93 -12.89
CA GLY A 170 -20.14 -5.96 -13.43
C GLY A 170 -20.09 -7.32 -12.74
N ILE A 171 -19.37 -7.45 -11.64
CA ILE A 171 -19.26 -8.66 -10.81
C ILE A 171 -19.93 -8.40 -9.46
#